data_01c3eceef46d14ad5702858bd421fc58
#
_entry.id   01c3eceef46d14ad5702858bd421fc58
#
_cell.length_a   1.000
_cell.length_b   1.000
_cell.length_c   1.000
_cell.angle_alpha   90.00
_cell.angle_beta   90.00
_cell.angle_gamma   90.00
#
_symmetry.space_group_name_H-M   'P 1'
#
loop_
_entity.id
_entity.type
_entity.pdbx_description
1 polymer ?
#
loop_
_entity_poly.entity_id
_entity_poly.type
_entity_poly.pdbx_seq_one_letter_code
_entity_poly.pdbx_strand_id
1 'polypeptide(L)'
;MGVWYKKYLQVYERPFAEAPQAVVEEVRQKIAGLQSENPVVTVSLIGYNEEKHLLACLWSLSELQCKYPLEIIGVDNESKDRTAEIFQACGVPYYTETQHSCGFARLCGLNHARGKYHINIDSDTMYPPKYVETMVDALERPGVVGVSSLWSYIPDEEHSRWGLKLYEATRDLHLWLQSFKRPELSVRGLVFAYRTDLARKTGIRTDIIRGEDGYLALQLKQFGKIAFVRKRRARAVTGYGTVGADGSLFNSFKVRVANGLRGIGGLFTKKKEYK
;
A
#
# COMPACT_ATOMS: atom_id res chain seq x y z
N MET A 1 13.78 -20.03 -8.40
CA MET A 1 13.52 -19.26 -7.17
C MET A 1 12.04 -19.33 -6.86
N GLY A 2 11.67 -19.81 -5.68
CA GLY A 2 10.29 -19.88 -5.24
C GLY A 2 9.66 -18.48 -5.21
N VAL A 3 8.36 -18.41 -5.45
CA VAL A 3 7.60 -17.18 -5.35
C VAL A 3 7.52 -16.83 -3.87
N TRP A 4 8.12 -15.73 -3.42
CA TRP A 4 8.33 -15.37 -2.02
C TRP A 4 7.03 -15.29 -1.20
N TYR A 5 5.91 -14.96 -1.81
CA TYR A 5 4.61 -14.80 -1.13
C TYR A 5 3.81 -16.11 -0.99
N LYS A 6 4.25 -17.22 -1.59
CA LYS A 6 3.45 -18.47 -1.65
C LYS A 6 3.02 -18.99 -0.28
N LYS A 7 3.89 -18.87 0.74
CA LYS A 7 3.56 -19.39 2.08
C LYS A 7 2.40 -18.65 2.73
N TYR A 8 2.24 -17.35 2.47
CA TYR A 8 1.18 -16.54 3.03
C TYR A 8 -0.19 -16.85 2.44
N LEU A 9 -0.23 -17.47 1.24
CA LEU A 9 -1.48 -17.93 0.61
C LEU A 9 -2.17 -19.04 1.39
N GLN A 10 -1.51 -19.64 2.38
CA GLN A 10 -2.12 -20.64 3.26
C GLN A 10 -3.23 -20.03 4.14
N VAL A 11 -3.19 -18.73 4.39
CA VAL A 11 -4.16 -18.00 5.21
C VAL A 11 -4.84 -16.85 4.44
N TYR A 12 -4.48 -16.64 3.19
CA TYR A 12 -5.08 -15.64 2.31
C TYR A 12 -6.41 -16.16 1.75
N GLU A 13 -7.44 -15.33 1.67
CA GLU A 13 -8.81 -15.67 1.27
C GLU A 13 -9.48 -16.73 2.19
N ARG A 14 -9.02 -16.83 3.45
CA ARG A 14 -9.56 -17.75 4.43
C ARG A 14 -10.10 -17.03 5.66
N PRO A 15 -11.23 -17.48 6.24
CA PRO A 15 -11.71 -16.96 7.51
C PRO A 15 -10.66 -17.07 8.60
N PHE A 16 -10.57 -16.08 9.48
CA PHE A 16 -9.61 -16.10 10.59
C PHE A 16 -9.82 -17.30 11.54
N ALA A 17 -11.06 -17.77 11.66
CA ALA A 17 -11.37 -18.95 12.46
C ALA A 17 -10.63 -20.23 12.01
N GLU A 18 -10.23 -20.30 10.74
CA GLU A 18 -9.48 -21.42 10.15
C GLU A 18 -7.96 -21.22 10.22
N ALA A 19 -7.49 -20.08 10.73
CA ALA A 19 -6.07 -19.78 10.77
C ALA A 19 -5.35 -20.72 11.75
N PRO A 20 -4.21 -21.35 11.34
CA PRO A 20 -3.41 -22.14 12.24
C PRO A 20 -2.88 -21.28 13.39
N GLN A 21 -3.15 -21.69 14.64
CA GLN A 21 -2.72 -20.95 15.84
C GLN A 21 -1.20 -20.72 15.86
N ALA A 22 -0.42 -21.67 15.35
CA ALA A 22 1.03 -21.55 15.25
C ALA A 22 1.45 -20.37 14.35
N VAL A 23 0.69 -20.08 13.28
CA VAL A 23 0.96 -18.92 12.40
C VAL A 23 0.67 -17.61 13.12
N VAL A 24 -0.44 -17.54 13.84
CA VAL A 24 -0.81 -16.34 14.62
C VAL A 24 0.27 -16.01 15.66
N GLU A 25 0.71 -17.05 16.39
CA GLU A 25 1.75 -16.89 17.41
C GLU A 25 3.12 -16.52 16.80
N GLU A 26 3.50 -17.15 15.67
CA GLU A 26 4.71 -16.78 14.92
C GLU A 26 4.67 -15.30 14.51
N VAL A 27 3.55 -14.84 13.95
CA VAL A 27 3.36 -13.45 13.52
C VAL A 27 3.47 -12.50 14.70
N ARG A 28 2.80 -12.83 15.81
CA ARG A 28 2.82 -12.03 17.04
C ARG A 28 4.24 -11.86 17.59
N GLN A 29 4.99 -12.94 17.73
CA GLN A 29 6.37 -12.90 18.24
C GLN A 29 7.29 -12.08 17.34
N LYS A 30 7.21 -12.28 16.03
CA LYS A 30 8.03 -11.55 15.07
C LYS A 30 7.67 -10.06 15.01
N ILE A 31 6.39 -9.70 15.02
CA ILE A 31 5.95 -8.30 15.06
C ILE A 31 6.45 -7.63 16.34
N ALA A 32 6.33 -8.28 17.50
CA ALA A 32 6.85 -7.75 18.75
C ALA A 32 8.35 -7.44 18.67
N GLY A 33 9.14 -8.27 17.98
CA GLY A 33 10.56 -8.05 17.75
C GLY A 33 10.90 -6.91 16.77
N LEU A 34 9.93 -6.47 15.97
CA LEU A 34 10.09 -5.35 15.03
C LEU A 34 9.70 -4.00 15.64
N GLN A 35 8.85 -3.99 16.68
CA GLN A 35 8.38 -2.75 17.30
C GLN A 35 9.50 -2.01 18.02
N SER A 36 9.69 -0.75 17.68
CA SER A 36 10.65 0.14 18.29
C SER A 36 9.99 1.21 19.14
N GLU A 37 10.56 1.50 20.30
CA GLU A 37 10.11 2.64 21.12
C GLU A 37 10.40 3.99 20.45
N ASN A 38 11.48 4.07 19.66
CA ASN A 38 11.91 5.26 18.92
C ASN A 38 11.95 4.97 17.41
N PRO A 39 10.79 4.82 16.75
CA PRO A 39 10.75 4.43 15.34
C PRO A 39 11.21 5.57 14.43
N VAL A 40 11.98 5.20 13.41
CA VAL A 40 12.29 6.07 12.28
C VAL A 40 11.20 5.94 11.21
N VAL A 41 10.53 4.78 11.17
CA VAL A 41 9.50 4.45 10.17
C VAL A 41 8.22 4.00 10.87
N THR A 42 7.10 4.57 10.46
CA THR A 42 5.77 4.02 10.77
C THR A 42 5.22 3.27 9.56
N VAL A 43 4.93 1.99 9.73
CA VAL A 43 4.20 1.15 8.79
C VAL A 43 2.74 1.13 9.23
N SER A 44 1.87 1.80 8.48
CA SER A 44 0.47 2.02 8.85
C SER A 44 -0.46 1.22 7.94
N LEU A 45 -1.14 0.23 8.52
CA LEU A 45 -2.13 -0.60 7.84
C LEU A 45 -3.52 -0.02 8.04
N ILE A 46 -4.30 0.05 6.97
CA ILE A 46 -5.73 0.33 7.07
C ILE A 46 -6.53 -0.93 6.71
N GLY A 47 -7.62 -1.20 7.42
CA GLY A 47 -8.51 -2.32 7.16
C GLY A 47 -9.97 -1.97 7.37
N TYR A 48 -10.84 -2.49 6.50
CA TYR A 48 -12.28 -2.47 6.64
C TYR A 48 -12.86 -3.77 6.14
N ASN A 49 -13.30 -4.65 7.05
CA ASN A 49 -13.79 -5.99 6.75
C ASN A 49 -12.76 -6.83 5.96
N GLU A 50 -11.54 -6.92 6.50
CA GLU A 50 -10.40 -7.59 5.87
C GLU A 50 -9.99 -8.89 6.60
N GLU A 51 -10.94 -9.53 7.28
CA GLU A 51 -10.71 -10.77 8.03
C GLU A 51 -9.97 -11.83 7.22
N LYS A 52 -10.26 -11.94 5.92
CA LYS A 52 -9.70 -12.99 5.05
C LYS A 52 -8.29 -12.70 4.52
N HIS A 53 -7.81 -11.48 4.66
CA HIS A 53 -6.55 -11.04 4.04
C HIS A 53 -5.52 -10.56 5.07
N LEU A 54 -6.00 -9.91 6.13
CA LEU A 54 -5.15 -9.20 7.09
C LEU A 54 -4.06 -10.09 7.71
N LEU A 55 -4.38 -11.35 8.06
CA LEU A 55 -3.37 -12.25 8.63
C LEU A 55 -2.22 -12.53 7.65
N ALA A 56 -2.51 -12.70 6.36
CA ALA A 56 -1.47 -12.91 5.34
C ALA A 56 -0.60 -11.65 5.15
N CYS A 57 -1.21 -10.48 5.17
CA CYS A 57 -0.51 -9.19 5.16
C CYS A 57 0.44 -9.10 6.37
N LEU A 58 -0.08 -9.28 7.59
CA LEU A 58 0.70 -9.21 8.82
C LEU A 58 1.82 -10.27 8.86
N TRP A 59 1.56 -11.49 8.38
CA TRP A 59 2.60 -12.50 8.26
C TRP A 59 3.72 -12.07 7.33
N SER A 60 3.39 -11.44 6.21
CA SER A 60 4.43 -10.89 5.31
C SER A 60 5.22 -9.75 5.94
N LEU A 61 4.56 -8.88 6.71
CA LEU A 61 5.19 -7.77 7.42
C LEU A 61 6.02 -8.24 8.62
N SER A 62 5.64 -9.33 9.28
CA SER A 62 6.41 -9.91 10.39
C SER A 62 7.80 -10.40 9.96
N GLU A 63 8.01 -10.62 8.66
CA GLU A 63 9.29 -11.04 8.09
C GLU A 63 10.11 -9.90 7.47
N LEU A 64 9.75 -8.64 7.78
CA LEU A 64 10.51 -7.49 7.33
C LEU A 64 11.95 -7.54 7.83
N GLN A 65 12.87 -7.27 6.91
CA GLN A 65 14.29 -7.09 7.16
C GLN A 65 14.64 -5.63 6.88
N CYS A 66 14.66 -4.82 7.92
CA CYS A 66 14.84 -3.38 7.82
C CYS A 66 15.92 -2.91 8.79
N LYS A 67 16.88 -2.13 8.30
CA LYS A 67 17.92 -1.53 9.15
C LYS A 67 17.42 -0.31 9.94
N TYR A 68 16.26 0.23 9.57
CA TYR A 68 15.66 1.36 10.27
C TYR A 68 14.75 0.86 11.39
N PRO A 69 14.86 1.40 12.61
CA PRO A 69 13.87 1.14 13.65
C PRO A 69 12.47 1.48 13.16
N LEU A 70 11.52 0.57 13.33
CA LEU A 70 10.16 0.77 12.82
C LEU A 70 9.10 0.47 13.88
N GLU A 71 7.91 0.98 13.66
CA GLU A 71 6.68 0.55 14.29
C GLU A 71 5.69 0.10 13.23
N ILE A 72 4.85 -0.85 13.58
CA ILE A 72 3.71 -1.31 12.78
C ILE A 72 2.45 -0.94 13.57
N ILE A 73 1.55 -0.17 12.96
CA ILE A 73 0.25 0.19 13.54
C ILE A 73 -0.87 -0.17 12.59
N GLY A 74 -2.03 -0.54 13.16
CA GLY A 74 -3.26 -0.78 12.42
C GLY A 74 -4.25 0.38 12.56
N VAL A 75 -5.12 0.53 11.57
CA VAL A 75 -6.33 1.34 11.65
C VAL A 75 -7.49 0.46 11.19
N ASP A 76 -8.38 0.14 12.13
CA ASP A 76 -9.64 -0.52 11.84
C ASP A 76 -10.70 0.54 11.55
N ASN A 77 -11.22 0.56 10.32
CA ASN A 77 -12.24 1.53 9.93
C ASN A 77 -13.66 1.05 10.31
N GLU A 78 -13.83 0.67 11.59
CA GLU A 78 -15.09 0.17 12.17
C GLU A 78 -15.59 -1.09 11.44
N SER A 79 -14.72 -2.10 11.32
CA SER A 79 -15.05 -3.40 10.72
C SER A 79 -16.13 -4.13 11.52
N LYS A 80 -16.94 -4.92 10.82
CA LYS A 80 -18.01 -5.75 11.41
C LYS A 80 -17.65 -7.24 11.45
N ASP A 81 -16.52 -7.59 10.85
CA ASP A 81 -15.93 -8.91 10.87
C ASP A 81 -14.83 -9.02 11.95
N ARG A 82 -13.97 -10.00 11.87
CA ARG A 82 -12.91 -10.23 12.85
C ARG A 82 -11.61 -9.44 12.58
N THR A 83 -11.64 -8.38 11.76
CA THR A 83 -10.45 -7.56 11.43
C THR A 83 -9.76 -7.02 12.68
N ALA A 84 -10.51 -6.40 13.60
CA ALA A 84 -9.94 -5.85 14.85
C ALA A 84 -9.33 -6.95 15.74
N GLU A 85 -9.98 -8.13 15.80
CA GLU A 85 -9.48 -9.28 16.54
C GLU A 85 -8.14 -9.79 16.01
N ILE A 86 -7.94 -9.75 14.68
CA ILE A 86 -6.66 -10.15 14.06
C ILE A 86 -5.52 -9.21 14.47
N PHE A 87 -5.74 -7.89 14.46
CA PHE A 87 -4.75 -6.96 14.98
C PHE A 87 -4.37 -7.28 16.42
N GLN A 88 -5.37 -7.52 17.27
CA GLN A 88 -5.15 -7.86 18.67
C GLN A 88 -4.42 -9.18 18.84
N ALA A 89 -4.83 -10.24 18.14
CA ALA A 89 -4.21 -11.57 18.23
C ALA A 89 -2.75 -11.56 17.76
N CYS A 90 -2.43 -10.77 16.73
CA CYS A 90 -1.09 -10.59 16.22
C CYS A 90 -0.24 -9.56 16.99
N GLY A 91 -0.78 -8.93 18.05
CA GLY A 91 -0.05 -7.98 18.88
C GLY A 91 0.27 -6.66 18.16
N VAL A 92 -0.51 -6.28 17.17
CA VAL A 92 -0.37 -5.00 16.45
C VAL A 92 -1.19 -3.94 17.18
N PRO A 93 -0.58 -2.85 17.68
CA PRO A 93 -1.32 -1.70 18.16
C PRO A 93 -2.22 -1.16 17.05
N TYR A 94 -3.51 -0.94 17.34
CA TYR A 94 -4.43 -0.42 16.35
C TYR A 94 -5.37 0.65 16.93
N TYR A 95 -5.91 1.46 16.05
CA TYR A 95 -6.85 2.55 16.34
C TYR A 95 -8.12 2.33 15.54
N THR A 96 -9.26 2.67 16.13
CA THR A 96 -10.55 2.61 15.43
C THR A 96 -10.88 3.97 14.86
N GLU A 97 -11.16 4.02 13.54
CA GLU A 97 -11.67 5.21 12.87
C GLU A 97 -13.14 4.98 12.47
N THR A 98 -14.01 5.82 13.00
CA THR A 98 -15.47 5.67 12.83
C THR A 98 -16.02 6.33 11.58
N GLN A 99 -15.25 7.21 10.93
CA GLN A 99 -15.65 7.80 9.66
C GLN A 99 -15.20 6.92 8.50
N HIS A 100 -16.18 6.38 7.75
CA HIS A 100 -15.92 5.38 6.71
C HIS A 100 -15.35 5.99 5.43
N SER A 101 -14.06 6.00 5.28
CA SER A 101 -13.33 6.14 4.01
C SER A 101 -11.85 5.81 4.15
N CYS A 102 -11.20 5.43 3.05
CA CYS A 102 -9.75 5.28 3.02
C CYS A 102 -9.02 6.56 3.47
N GLY A 103 -9.55 7.75 3.12
CA GLY A 103 -8.97 9.03 3.52
C GLY A 103 -8.96 9.22 5.04
N PHE A 104 -10.06 8.94 5.73
CA PHE A 104 -10.13 9.02 7.20
C PHE A 104 -9.22 7.99 7.86
N ALA A 105 -9.23 6.73 7.40
CA ALA A 105 -8.35 5.70 7.92
C ALA A 105 -6.85 6.04 7.74
N ARG A 106 -6.45 6.57 6.56
CA ARG A 106 -5.10 7.07 6.32
C ARG A 106 -4.73 8.26 7.23
N LEU A 107 -5.67 9.19 7.42
CA LEU A 107 -5.47 10.34 8.30
C LEU A 107 -5.32 9.90 9.76
N CYS A 108 -6.14 8.96 10.22
CA CYS A 108 -6.00 8.36 11.54
C CYS A 108 -4.61 7.75 11.72
N GLY A 109 -4.15 6.91 10.79
CA GLY A 109 -2.81 6.34 10.83
C GLY A 109 -1.70 7.40 10.82
N LEU A 110 -1.83 8.44 10.01
CA LEU A 110 -0.86 9.55 9.97
C LEU A 110 -0.79 10.31 11.31
N ASN A 111 -1.94 10.52 11.97
CA ASN A 111 -1.99 11.22 13.25
C ASN A 111 -1.31 10.44 14.38
N HIS A 112 -1.39 9.11 14.35
CA HIS A 112 -0.76 8.23 15.34
C HIS A 112 0.68 7.82 14.99
N ALA A 113 1.15 8.12 13.78
CA ALA A 113 2.51 7.79 13.35
C ALA A 113 3.57 8.54 14.17
N ARG A 114 4.58 7.82 14.68
CA ARG A 114 5.73 8.40 15.41
C ARG A 114 6.98 8.53 14.55
N GLY A 115 7.05 7.74 13.47
CA GLY A 115 8.21 7.71 12.59
C GLY A 115 8.38 8.98 11.74
N LYS A 116 9.64 9.33 11.44
CA LYS A 116 10.01 10.35 10.45
C LYS A 116 9.41 10.06 9.07
N TYR A 117 9.31 8.78 8.72
CA TYR A 117 8.75 8.27 7.47
C TYR A 117 7.49 7.48 7.73
N HIS A 118 6.50 7.68 6.89
CA HIS A 118 5.23 6.96 6.93
C HIS A 118 5.09 6.09 5.67
N ILE A 119 4.70 4.84 5.85
CA ILE A 119 4.44 3.90 4.76
C ILE A 119 3.00 3.45 4.86
N ASN A 120 2.23 3.74 3.82
CA ASN A 120 0.87 3.23 3.68
C ASN A 120 0.90 1.75 3.29
N ILE A 121 0.06 0.97 3.94
CA ILE A 121 -0.16 -0.47 3.71
C ILE A 121 -1.65 -0.71 3.54
N ASP A 122 -2.03 -1.53 2.56
CA ASP A 122 -3.38 -2.08 2.44
C ASP A 122 -3.40 -3.50 2.98
N SER A 123 -4.41 -3.86 3.75
CA SER A 123 -4.49 -5.13 4.47
C SER A 123 -4.70 -6.36 3.58
N ASP A 124 -5.09 -6.17 2.32
CA ASP A 124 -5.21 -7.22 1.28
C ASP A 124 -3.90 -7.51 0.52
N THR A 125 -2.81 -6.86 0.93
CA THR A 125 -1.55 -6.82 0.17
C THR A 125 -0.40 -7.42 0.98
N MET A 126 0.44 -8.24 0.33
CA MET A 126 1.66 -8.83 0.91
C MET A 126 2.91 -8.07 0.44
N TYR A 127 3.90 -7.96 1.34
CA TYR A 127 5.10 -7.14 1.12
C TYR A 127 6.38 -7.98 1.25
N PRO A 128 7.35 -7.83 0.31
CA PRO A 128 8.59 -8.59 0.41
C PRO A 128 9.47 -8.11 1.58
N PRO A 129 10.34 -8.98 2.13
CA PRO A 129 11.11 -8.67 3.34
C PRO A 129 11.91 -7.36 3.31
N LYS A 130 12.39 -6.94 2.14
CA LYS A 130 13.17 -5.69 1.96
C LYS A 130 12.33 -4.50 1.49
N TYR A 131 11.00 -4.58 1.56
CA TYR A 131 10.10 -3.54 1.08
C TYR A 131 10.33 -2.21 1.80
N VAL A 132 10.16 -2.19 3.12
CA VAL A 132 10.28 -0.99 3.95
C VAL A 132 11.66 -0.35 3.80
N GLU A 133 12.73 -1.12 3.94
CA GLU A 133 14.10 -0.62 3.78
C GLU A 133 14.32 0.02 2.41
N THR A 134 13.79 -0.61 1.33
CA THR A 134 13.97 -0.09 -0.03
C THR A 134 13.21 1.22 -0.24
N MET A 135 12.03 1.37 0.35
CA MET A 135 11.24 2.60 0.27
C MET A 135 11.92 3.74 1.06
N VAL A 136 12.40 3.45 2.26
CA VAL A 136 13.09 4.44 3.09
C VAL A 136 14.44 4.84 2.51
N ASP A 137 15.24 3.91 1.98
CA ASP A 137 16.49 4.22 1.25
C ASP A 137 16.24 5.20 0.08
N ALA A 138 15.07 5.15 -0.53
CA ALA A 138 14.71 6.09 -1.59
C ALA A 138 14.27 7.45 -1.02
N LEU A 139 13.60 7.49 0.14
CA LEU A 139 13.22 8.72 0.86
C LEU A 139 14.43 9.48 1.45
N GLU A 140 15.49 8.75 1.82
CA GLU A 140 16.73 9.36 2.34
C GLU A 140 17.54 10.10 1.26
N ARG A 141 17.20 9.95 -0.02
CA ARG A 141 17.88 10.67 -1.10
C ARG A 141 17.57 12.17 -1.03
N PRO A 142 18.55 13.04 -1.32
CA PRO A 142 18.37 14.48 -1.28
C PRO A 142 17.17 14.96 -2.12
N GLY A 143 16.30 15.74 -1.49
CA GLY A 143 15.13 16.34 -2.12
C GLY A 143 13.96 15.40 -2.39
N VAL A 144 14.00 14.12 -1.95
CA VAL A 144 12.88 13.19 -2.06
C VAL A 144 11.97 13.34 -0.84
N VAL A 145 10.67 13.52 -1.10
CA VAL A 145 9.64 13.72 -0.06
C VAL A 145 8.57 12.63 -0.07
N GLY A 146 8.46 11.89 -1.16
CA GLY A 146 7.56 10.75 -1.30
C GLY A 146 8.14 9.73 -2.27
N VAL A 147 7.73 8.47 -2.12
CA VAL A 147 8.20 7.33 -2.92
C VAL A 147 7.02 6.43 -3.22
N SER A 148 6.85 6.08 -4.48
CA SER A 148 5.91 5.04 -4.90
C SER A 148 6.67 3.87 -5.54
N SER A 149 6.08 2.69 -5.50
CA SER A 149 6.66 1.50 -6.12
C SER A 149 5.65 0.74 -6.98
N LEU A 150 6.01 -0.46 -7.40
CA LEU A 150 5.19 -1.33 -8.23
C LEU A 150 4.55 -2.43 -7.38
N TRP A 151 3.47 -3.01 -7.92
CA TRP A 151 2.83 -4.18 -7.34
C TRP A 151 2.52 -5.22 -8.42
N SER A 152 2.24 -6.43 -8.00
CA SER A 152 1.78 -7.55 -8.84
C SER A 152 0.48 -8.10 -8.29
N TYR A 153 -0.24 -8.84 -9.12
CA TYR A 153 -1.44 -9.54 -8.72
C TYR A 153 -1.16 -11.03 -8.45
N ILE A 154 -1.92 -11.61 -7.53
CA ILE A 154 -1.91 -13.05 -7.27
C ILE A 154 -2.61 -13.72 -8.46
N PRO A 155 -2.00 -14.66 -9.18
CA PRO A 155 -2.69 -15.41 -10.25
C PRO A 155 -3.83 -16.24 -9.67
N ASP A 156 -4.98 -16.23 -10.34
CA ASP A 156 -6.16 -17.04 -10.03
C ASP A 156 -6.58 -17.91 -11.23
N GLU A 157 -7.70 -18.61 -11.12
CA GLU A 157 -8.22 -19.49 -12.17
C GLU A 157 -8.69 -18.72 -13.41
N GLU A 158 -9.18 -17.49 -13.23
CA GLU A 158 -9.72 -16.65 -14.32
C GLU A 158 -8.60 -15.88 -15.04
N HIS A 159 -7.47 -15.64 -14.36
CA HIS A 159 -6.39 -14.79 -14.84
C HIS A 159 -5.09 -15.57 -15.02
N SER A 160 -4.80 -15.95 -16.25
CA SER A 160 -3.58 -16.70 -16.56
C SER A 160 -2.32 -15.92 -16.18
N ARG A 161 -1.29 -16.63 -15.70
CA ARG A 161 0.01 -16.03 -15.32
C ARG A 161 0.65 -15.22 -16.46
N TRP A 162 0.46 -15.61 -17.70
CA TRP A 162 1.00 -14.91 -18.85
C TRP A 162 0.24 -13.63 -19.17
N GLY A 163 -1.09 -13.67 -19.13
CA GLY A 163 -1.94 -12.48 -19.29
C GLY A 163 -1.65 -11.42 -18.25
N LEU A 164 -1.49 -11.83 -16.99
CA LEU A 164 -1.11 -10.92 -15.88
C LEU A 164 0.26 -10.31 -16.10
N LYS A 165 1.27 -11.08 -16.47
CA LYS A 165 2.61 -10.56 -16.73
C LYS A 165 2.63 -9.53 -17.85
N LEU A 166 1.87 -9.75 -18.92
CA LEU A 166 1.77 -8.79 -20.04
C LEU A 166 1.05 -7.50 -19.58
N TYR A 167 -0.05 -7.65 -18.85
CA TYR A 167 -0.77 -6.51 -18.26
C TYR A 167 0.12 -5.71 -17.31
N GLU A 168 0.80 -6.38 -16.38
CA GLU A 168 1.70 -5.74 -15.43
C GLU A 168 2.86 -5.03 -16.15
N ALA A 169 3.47 -5.66 -17.16
CA ALA A 169 4.56 -5.05 -17.91
C ALA A 169 4.12 -3.75 -18.61
N THR A 170 2.93 -3.75 -19.22
CA THR A 170 2.36 -2.57 -19.90
C THR A 170 2.01 -1.47 -18.90
N ARG A 171 1.35 -1.84 -17.78
CA ARG A 171 1.05 -0.92 -16.70
C ARG A 171 2.32 -0.32 -16.09
N ASP A 172 3.32 -1.15 -15.81
CA ASP A 172 4.57 -0.72 -15.19
C ASP A 172 5.35 0.25 -16.08
N LEU A 173 5.35 -0.01 -17.39
CA LEU A 173 5.92 0.91 -18.36
C LEU A 173 5.17 2.25 -18.36
N HIS A 174 3.83 2.21 -18.38
CA HIS A 174 3.01 3.42 -18.33
C HIS A 174 3.27 4.23 -17.05
N LEU A 175 3.23 3.60 -15.87
CA LEU A 175 3.50 4.27 -14.59
C LEU A 175 4.91 4.86 -14.55
N TRP A 176 5.90 4.15 -15.10
CA TRP A 176 7.27 4.64 -15.15
C TRP A 176 7.38 5.87 -16.05
N LEU A 177 6.82 5.86 -17.25
CA LEU A 177 6.80 7.02 -18.15
C LEU A 177 6.07 8.21 -17.50
N GLN A 178 4.94 7.94 -16.84
CA GLN A 178 4.16 8.95 -16.13
C GLN A 178 4.93 9.58 -14.97
N SER A 179 5.77 8.79 -14.29
CA SER A 179 6.55 9.25 -13.14
C SER A 179 7.57 10.36 -13.46
N PHE A 180 7.95 10.54 -14.72
CA PHE A 180 8.87 11.63 -15.12
C PHE A 180 8.21 13.00 -15.14
N LYS A 181 6.95 13.09 -15.59
CA LYS A 181 6.24 14.37 -15.74
C LYS A 181 5.19 14.61 -14.67
N ARG A 182 4.46 13.55 -14.30
CA ARG A 182 3.35 13.59 -13.35
C ARG A 182 3.43 12.45 -12.35
N PRO A 183 4.45 12.43 -11.46
CA PRO A 183 4.69 11.33 -10.53
C PRO A 183 3.52 11.09 -9.58
N GLU A 184 2.73 12.11 -9.25
CA GLU A 184 1.53 12.00 -8.43
C GLU A 184 0.48 11.04 -9.01
N LEU A 185 0.42 10.92 -10.33
CA LEU A 185 -0.50 9.99 -11.00
C LEU A 185 -0.02 8.52 -10.95
N SER A 186 1.25 8.29 -10.61
CA SER A 186 1.84 6.96 -10.46
C SER A 186 1.74 6.43 -9.03
N VAL A 187 1.23 7.24 -8.10
CA VAL A 187 1.06 6.86 -6.68
C VAL A 187 -0.20 6.01 -6.50
N ARG A 188 -0.09 4.99 -5.65
CA ARG A 188 -1.20 4.16 -5.15
C ARG A 188 -0.97 3.88 -3.67
N GLY A 189 -2.05 3.89 -2.88
CA GLY A 189 -2.02 3.75 -1.44
C GLY A 189 -1.22 2.55 -0.96
N LEU A 190 -1.45 1.40 -1.55
CA LEU A 190 -0.77 0.15 -1.17
C LEU A 190 0.77 0.19 -1.35
N VAL A 191 1.33 1.15 -2.07
CA VAL A 191 2.79 1.24 -2.35
C VAL A 191 3.31 2.67 -2.24
N PHE A 192 2.83 3.43 -1.27
CA PHE A 192 3.22 4.81 -1.07
C PHE A 192 3.89 5.03 0.29
N ALA A 193 5.04 5.70 0.26
CA ALA A 193 5.79 6.13 1.44
C ALA A 193 6.15 7.61 1.32
N TYR A 194 6.18 8.32 2.45
CA TYR A 194 6.42 9.76 2.46
C TYR A 194 6.97 10.27 3.80
N ARG A 195 7.37 11.52 3.82
CA ARG A 195 7.78 12.21 5.04
C ARG A 195 6.56 12.59 5.88
N THR A 196 6.52 12.09 7.12
CA THR A 196 5.41 12.28 8.05
C THR A 196 5.13 13.74 8.34
N ASP A 197 6.20 14.53 8.59
CA ASP A 197 6.11 15.97 8.91
C ASP A 197 5.46 16.77 7.77
N LEU A 198 5.79 16.46 6.53
CA LEU A 198 5.24 17.14 5.36
C LEU A 198 3.79 16.71 5.08
N ALA A 199 3.49 15.42 5.24
CA ALA A 199 2.12 14.93 5.07
C ALA A 199 1.16 15.56 6.10
N ARG A 200 1.61 15.74 7.35
CA ARG A 200 0.82 16.46 8.37
C ARG A 200 0.57 17.92 8.04
N LYS A 201 1.53 18.60 7.38
CA LYS A 201 1.35 19.99 6.92
C LYS A 201 0.33 20.12 5.79
N THR A 202 0.31 19.14 4.88
CA THR A 202 -0.60 19.17 3.73
C THR A 202 -1.98 18.62 4.04
N GLY A 203 -2.07 17.69 4.98
CA GLY A 203 -3.27 16.92 5.29
C GLY A 203 -3.60 15.87 4.23
N ILE A 204 -4.47 14.93 4.58
CA ILE A 204 -5.05 13.94 3.68
C ILE A 204 -6.48 14.33 3.37
N ARG A 205 -6.89 14.29 2.11
CA ARG A 205 -8.29 14.55 1.73
C ARG A 205 -9.18 13.40 2.18
N THR A 206 -10.20 13.75 2.94
CA THR A 206 -11.19 12.80 3.47
C THR A 206 -12.54 12.91 2.77
N ASP A 207 -12.73 13.96 1.97
CA ASP A 207 -13.96 14.31 1.25
C ASP A 207 -14.06 13.65 -0.13
N ILE A 208 -13.10 12.82 -0.52
CA ILE A 208 -13.06 12.09 -1.79
C ILE A 208 -13.06 10.59 -1.56
N ILE A 209 -13.75 9.84 -2.42
CA ILE A 209 -13.87 8.39 -2.29
C ILE A 209 -12.60 7.68 -2.75
N ARG A 210 -11.89 8.22 -3.73
CA ARG A 210 -10.66 7.63 -4.31
C ARG A 210 -9.71 8.72 -4.77
N GLY A 211 -8.40 8.47 -4.67
CA GLY A 211 -7.35 9.35 -5.18
C GLY A 211 -6.72 10.24 -4.13
N GLU A 212 -7.01 10.02 -2.86
CA GLU A 212 -6.43 10.73 -1.70
C GLU A 212 -4.90 10.64 -1.68
N ASP A 213 -4.33 9.48 -2.01
CA ASP A 213 -2.87 9.26 -2.07
C ASP A 213 -2.23 10.07 -3.22
N GLY A 214 -2.88 10.07 -4.39
CA GLY A 214 -2.43 10.88 -5.53
C GLY A 214 -2.52 12.37 -5.24
N TYR A 215 -3.55 12.81 -4.53
CA TYR A 215 -3.68 14.20 -4.09
C TYR A 215 -2.62 14.57 -3.06
N LEU A 216 -2.38 13.71 -2.06
CA LEU A 216 -1.30 13.90 -1.10
C LEU A 216 0.05 14.00 -1.81
N ALA A 217 0.34 13.12 -2.77
CA ALA A 217 1.56 13.17 -3.56
C ALA A 217 1.69 14.48 -4.36
N LEU A 218 0.57 15.00 -4.92
CA LEU A 218 0.54 16.30 -5.61
C LEU A 218 0.90 17.44 -4.65
N GLN A 219 0.37 17.43 -3.43
CA GLN A 219 0.69 18.43 -2.42
C GLN A 219 2.15 18.32 -1.94
N LEU A 220 2.65 17.11 -1.74
CA LEU A 220 4.04 16.88 -1.32
C LEU A 220 5.06 17.38 -2.36
N LYS A 221 4.73 17.39 -3.65
CA LYS A 221 5.61 17.89 -4.73
C LYS A 221 6.07 19.32 -4.53
N GLN A 222 5.34 20.17 -3.81
CA GLN A 222 5.77 21.53 -3.51
C GLN A 222 7.02 21.59 -2.60
N PHE A 223 7.29 20.51 -1.85
CA PHE A 223 8.42 20.40 -0.95
C PHE A 223 9.59 19.59 -1.52
N GLY A 224 9.40 18.88 -2.62
CA GLY A 224 10.44 18.06 -3.22
C GLY A 224 9.95 17.08 -4.28
N LYS A 225 10.73 16.03 -4.51
CA LYS A 225 10.50 15.05 -5.57
C LYS A 225 9.71 13.85 -5.05
N ILE A 226 8.79 13.34 -5.87
CA ILE A 226 8.20 12.02 -5.69
C ILE A 226 9.01 11.03 -6.53
N ALA A 227 9.70 10.11 -5.88
CA ALA A 227 10.52 9.09 -6.54
C ALA A 227 9.68 7.85 -6.89
N PHE A 228 10.06 7.15 -7.96
CA PHE A 228 9.42 5.93 -8.40
C PHE A 228 10.41 4.76 -8.37
N VAL A 229 10.13 3.73 -7.56
CA VAL A 229 11.01 2.59 -7.32
C VAL A 229 10.52 1.36 -8.11
N ARG A 230 11.37 0.82 -9.00
CA ARG A 230 11.08 -0.35 -9.83
C ARG A 230 11.77 -1.64 -9.37
N LYS A 231 12.42 -1.62 -8.20
CA LYS A 231 13.16 -2.77 -7.68
C LYS A 231 12.20 -3.89 -7.27
N ARG A 232 12.51 -5.14 -7.60
CA ARG A 232 11.69 -6.32 -7.22
C ARG A 232 11.47 -6.43 -5.71
N ARG A 233 12.45 -6.04 -4.90
CA ARG A 233 12.38 -6.03 -3.43
C ARG A 233 11.46 -4.95 -2.85
N ALA A 234 10.91 -4.05 -3.69
CA ALA A 234 9.87 -3.11 -3.33
C ALA A 234 8.55 -3.36 -4.09
N ARG A 235 8.39 -4.53 -4.73
CA ARG A 235 7.18 -4.88 -5.46
C ARG A 235 6.25 -5.67 -4.54
N ALA A 236 5.17 -5.06 -4.12
CA ALA A 236 4.10 -5.69 -3.35
C ALA A 236 3.30 -6.70 -4.19
N VAL A 237 2.49 -7.54 -3.54
CA VAL A 237 1.59 -8.49 -4.22
C VAL A 237 0.21 -8.42 -3.56
N THR A 238 -0.83 -8.20 -4.36
CA THR A 238 -2.21 -8.02 -3.90
C THR A 238 -3.20 -8.90 -4.68
N GLY A 239 -4.40 -9.03 -4.18
CA GLY A 239 -5.52 -9.67 -4.89
C GLY A 239 -6.18 -8.75 -5.91
N TYR A 240 -7.33 -9.19 -6.43
CA TYR A 240 -8.07 -8.48 -7.49
C TYR A 240 -9.16 -7.54 -6.96
N GLY A 241 -9.35 -7.38 -5.65
CA GLY A 241 -10.50 -6.75 -5.02
C GLY A 241 -11.06 -5.51 -5.73
N THR A 242 -10.22 -4.55 -6.11
CA THR A 242 -10.65 -3.34 -6.83
C THR A 242 -10.72 -3.51 -8.35
N VAL A 243 -10.03 -4.50 -8.93
CA VAL A 243 -10.04 -4.73 -10.39
C VAL A 243 -11.24 -5.57 -10.79
N GLY A 244 -11.68 -6.49 -9.92
CA GLY A 244 -12.91 -7.27 -10.12
C GLY A 244 -14.17 -6.41 -10.22
N ALA A 245 -14.21 -5.25 -9.57
CA ALA A 245 -15.31 -4.30 -9.67
C ALA A 245 -15.48 -3.67 -11.07
N ASP A 246 -14.44 -3.66 -11.91
CA ASP A 246 -14.46 -3.14 -13.29
C ASP A 246 -14.84 -4.22 -14.34
N GLY A 247 -15.18 -5.44 -13.91
CA GLY A 247 -15.78 -6.53 -14.72
C GLY A 247 -14.80 -7.43 -15.45
N SER A 248 -13.65 -6.98 -15.94
CA SER A 248 -12.56 -7.82 -16.45
C SER A 248 -11.27 -7.05 -16.55
N LEU A 249 -10.12 -7.76 -16.47
CA LEU A 249 -8.78 -7.18 -16.66
C LEU A 249 -8.66 -6.44 -18.00
N PHE A 250 -9.27 -6.98 -19.03
CA PHE A 250 -9.22 -6.39 -20.37
C PHE A 250 -10.05 -5.10 -20.47
N ASN A 251 -11.17 -5.03 -19.78
CA ASN A 251 -12.01 -3.82 -19.71
C ASN A 251 -11.38 -2.76 -18.83
N SER A 252 -10.86 -3.13 -17.67
CA SER A 252 -10.03 -2.27 -16.83
C SER A 252 -8.80 -1.73 -17.58
N PHE A 253 -8.15 -2.57 -18.41
CA PHE A 253 -7.04 -2.17 -19.26
C PHE A 253 -7.46 -1.17 -20.34
N LYS A 254 -8.54 -1.46 -21.09
CA LYS A 254 -9.08 -0.52 -22.10
C LYS A 254 -9.46 0.81 -21.50
N VAL A 255 -10.18 0.82 -20.37
CA VAL A 255 -10.59 2.06 -19.68
C VAL A 255 -9.37 2.84 -19.19
N ARG A 256 -8.36 2.16 -18.64
CA ARG A 256 -7.14 2.82 -18.14
C ARG A 256 -6.22 3.28 -19.26
N VAL A 257 -6.10 2.52 -20.35
CA VAL A 257 -5.36 2.93 -21.56
C VAL A 257 -6.11 4.09 -22.26
N ALA A 258 -7.43 4.02 -22.40
CA ALA A 258 -8.22 5.11 -22.96
C ALA A 258 -8.16 6.38 -22.10
N ASN A 259 -8.21 6.25 -20.77
CA ASN A 259 -8.03 7.37 -19.84
C ASN A 259 -6.58 7.86 -19.83
N GLY A 260 -5.60 6.98 -19.97
CA GLY A 260 -4.19 7.31 -20.14
C GLY A 260 -3.91 8.05 -21.46
N LEU A 261 -4.50 7.58 -22.56
CA LEU A 261 -4.41 8.25 -23.87
C LEU A 261 -5.14 9.59 -23.89
N ARG A 262 -6.31 9.68 -23.25
CA ARG A 262 -7.00 10.98 -23.01
C ARG A 262 -6.18 11.88 -22.10
N GLY A 263 -5.46 11.34 -21.13
CA GLY A 263 -4.51 12.04 -20.28
C GLY A 263 -3.27 12.51 -21.02
N ILE A 264 -2.81 11.78 -22.06
CA ILE A 264 -1.72 12.22 -22.95
C ILE A 264 -2.13 13.48 -23.74
N GLY A 265 -3.37 13.53 -24.22
CA GLY A 265 -3.94 14.76 -24.79
C GLY A 265 -4.00 15.91 -23.77
N GLY A 266 -4.30 15.62 -22.51
CA GLY A 266 -4.28 16.57 -21.38
C GLY A 266 -2.88 16.95 -20.87
N LEU A 267 -1.82 16.22 -21.26
CA LEU A 267 -0.43 16.61 -20.99
C LEU A 267 0.01 17.88 -21.75
N PHE A 268 -0.70 18.21 -22.80
CA PHE A 268 -0.44 19.39 -23.64
C PHE A 268 -1.43 20.53 -23.42
N THR A 269 -2.50 20.33 -22.62
CA THR A 269 -3.46 21.35 -22.26
C THR A 269 -3.26 21.82 -20.81
N LYS A 270 -3.23 23.15 -20.61
CA LYS A 270 -3.14 23.77 -19.29
C LYS A 270 -4.28 23.30 -18.38
N LYS A 271 -3.92 22.96 -17.12
CA LYS A 271 -4.73 22.79 -15.92
C LYS A 271 -6.25 22.67 -16.15
N LYS A 272 -6.81 21.45 -15.96
CA LYS A 272 -8.16 21.30 -15.42
C LYS A 272 -8.03 21.13 -13.90
N GLU A 273 -8.58 22.08 -13.17
CA GLU A 273 -8.76 21.99 -11.72
C GLU A 273 -9.61 20.77 -11.39
N TYR A 274 -9.15 20.03 -10.38
CA TYR A 274 -9.98 19.00 -9.75
C TYR A 274 -11.14 19.71 -9.04
N LYS A 275 -12.34 19.56 -9.57
CA LYS A 275 -13.58 19.82 -8.84
C LYS A 275 -13.96 18.57 -8.07
#